data_7bbb5cecba6f1e4e4d8908a51f9f9ddc
#
_entry.id   7bbb5cecba6f1e4e4d8908a51f9f9ddc
#
_cell.length_a   1.000
_cell.length_b   1.000
_cell.length_c   1.000
_cell.angle_alpha   90.00
_cell.angle_beta   90.00
_cell.angle_gamma   90.00
#
_symmetry.space_group_name_H-M   'P 1'
#
loop_
_entity.id
_entity.type
_entity.pdbx_description
1 polymer ?
#
loop_
_entity_poly.entity_id
_entity_poly.type
_entity_poly.pdbx_seq_one_letter_code
_entity_poly.pdbx_strand_id
1 'polypeptide(L)'
;AGAGAAGLAVASRIGTAEVTLVERAPLMAGFARKTLALAGNAALAGRVSVLEADVALSGKARIAAGLLDDVYDHVIMNPPFNDRVDSRTPDALKAQAHAMDDDLFERWIKTAGAIMKPGGQLSLTARPQSIAEIIAACGRRFGGIEITALHARAGEVALRILVTAIKGSRSRLSLRMPLVMHEPGQHAFTPFVDDLNNGLAAYPR
;
A
#
# COMPACT_ATOMS: atom_id res chain seq x y z
N ALA A 1 3.16 -7.99 1.36
CA ALA A 1 2.07 -8.10 0.34
C ALA A 1 0.91 -8.96 0.85
N GLY A 2 1.10 -9.68 1.96
CA GLY A 2 0.12 -10.66 2.41
C GLY A 2 -0.13 -11.74 1.35
N ALA A 3 -1.38 -12.16 1.18
CA ALA A 3 -1.78 -13.10 0.13
C ALA A 3 -1.85 -12.49 -1.28
N GLY A 4 -1.45 -11.24 -1.46
CA GLY A 4 -1.30 -10.58 -2.76
C GLY A 4 -2.47 -9.73 -3.24
N ALA A 5 -3.51 -9.53 -2.44
CA ALA A 5 -4.77 -8.91 -2.88
C ALA A 5 -4.60 -7.59 -3.64
N ALA A 6 -3.84 -6.63 -3.10
CA ALA A 6 -3.66 -5.32 -3.73
C ALA A 6 -2.90 -5.42 -5.07
N GLY A 7 -1.80 -6.20 -5.11
CA GLY A 7 -1.02 -6.35 -6.34
C GLY A 7 -1.76 -7.14 -7.42
N LEU A 8 -2.52 -8.17 -7.04
CA LEU A 8 -3.36 -8.92 -7.99
C LEU A 8 -4.48 -8.03 -8.56
N ALA A 9 -5.08 -7.16 -7.75
CA ALA A 9 -6.06 -6.19 -8.23
C ALA A 9 -5.46 -5.22 -9.25
N VAL A 10 -4.23 -4.74 -9.03
CA VAL A 10 -3.50 -3.91 -10.02
C VAL A 10 -3.27 -4.69 -11.32
N ALA A 11 -2.71 -5.90 -11.23
CA ALA A 11 -2.42 -6.72 -12.40
C ALA A 11 -3.68 -7.07 -13.21
N SER A 12 -4.82 -7.27 -12.51
CA SER A 12 -6.11 -7.54 -13.15
C SER A 12 -6.66 -6.31 -13.89
N ARG A 13 -6.49 -5.11 -13.32
CA ARG A 13 -7.03 -3.87 -13.90
C ARG A 13 -6.15 -3.24 -14.98
N ILE A 14 -4.85 -3.43 -14.86
CA ILE A 14 -3.87 -2.83 -15.76
C ILE A 14 -3.15 -3.96 -16.51
N GLY A 15 -3.65 -4.25 -17.71
CA GLY A 15 -3.19 -5.38 -18.52
C GLY A 15 -1.71 -5.35 -18.89
N THR A 16 -1.06 -4.20 -18.81
CA THR A 16 0.37 -4.01 -19.09
C THR A 16 1.24 -3.96 -17.83
N ALA A 17 0.64 -3.98 -16.62
CA ALA A 17 1.41 -3.90 -15.39
C ALA A 17 2.12 -5.22 -15.08
N GLU A 18 3.41 -5.12 -14.81
CA GLU A 18 4.21 -6.17 -14.17
C GLU A 18 4.26 -5.91 -12.67
N VAL A 19 3.94 -6.91 -11.86
CA VAL A 19 3.77 -6.74 -10.42
C VAL A 19 4.69 -7.69 -9.64
N THR A 20 5.45 -7.12 -8.71
CA THR A 20 6.22 -7.90 -7.72
C THR A 20 5.54 -7.80 -6.36
N LEU A 21 5.05 -8.92 -5.86
CA LEU A 21 4.48 -9.05 -4.52
C LEU A 21 5.62 -9.30 -3.53
N VAL A 22 6.00 -8.28 -2.74
CA VAL A 22 7.06 -8.41 -1.75
C VAL A 22 6.46 -8.79 -0.41
N GLU A 23 6.88 -9.92 0.15
CA GLU A 23 6.38 -10.43 1.44
C GLU A 23 7.53 -11.06 2.25
N ARG A 24 7.66 -10.68 3.53
CA ARG A 24 8.72 -11.20 4.40
C ARG A 24 8.38 -12.54 5.07
N ALA A 25 7.08 -12.79 5.31
CA ALA A 25 6.63 -13.99 5.98
C ALA A 25 6.51 -15.16 4.98
N PRO A 26 7.30 -16.26 5.08
CA PRO A 26 7.28 -17.35 4.12
C PRO A 26 5.89 -17.98 3.94
N LEU A 27 5.13 -18.08 5.05
CA LEU A 27 3.76 -18.59 5.02
C LEU A 27 2.85 -17.73 4.14
N MET A 28 2.91 -16.40 4.30
CA MET A 28 2.10 -15.46 3.52
C MET A 28 2.55 -15.39 2.07
N ALA A 29 3.86 -15.44 1.80
CA ALA A 29 4.39 -15.57 0.44
C ALA A 29 3.92 -16.87 -0.22
N GLY A 30 3.84 -17.97 0.54
CA GLY A 30 3.25 -19.23 0.08
C GLY A 30 1.77 -19.09 -0.28
N PHE A 31 0.98 -18.35 0.51
CA PHE A 31 -0.41 -18.04 0.16
C PHE A 31 -0.50 -17.18 -1.11
N ALA A 32 0.35 -16.18 -1.26
CA ALA A 32 0.38 -15.36 -2.47
C ALA A 32 0.65 -16.21 -3.72
N ARG A 33 1.62 -17.13 -3.67
CA ARG A 33 1.90 -18.08 -4.77
C ARG A 33 0.71 -19.00 -5.05
N LYS A 34 0.06 -19.52 -4.01
CA LYS A 34 -1.16 -20.35 -4.16
C LYS A 34 -2.30 -19.55 -4.78
N THR A 35 -2.52 -18.31 -4.35
CA THR A 35 -3.53 -17.43 -4.92
C THR A 35 -3.26 -17.17 -6.41
N LEU A 36 -2.01 -16.90 -6.77
CA LEU A 36 -1.61 -16.69 -8.17
C LEU A 36 -1.83 -17.97 -9.03
N ALA A 37 -1.63 -19.14 -8.46
CA ALA A 37 -1.81 -20.42 -9.14
C ALA A 37 -3.28 -20.85 -9.33
N LEU A 38 -4.25 -20.13 -8.77
CA LEU A 38 -5.67 -20.43 -8.99
C LEU A 38 -6.05 -20.24 -10.45
N ALA A 39 -6.90 -21.11 -10.98
CA ALA A 39 -7.35 -21.09 -12.37
C ALA A 39 -7.92 -19.72 -12.80
N GLY A 40 -8.68 -19.04 -11.90
CA GLY A 40 -9.20 -17.69 -12.14
C GLY A 40 -8.14 -16.61 -12.30
N ASN A 41 -6.89 -16.88 -11.88
CA ASN A 41 -5.76 -15.93 -11.96
C ASN A 41 -4.74 -16.32 -13.06
N ALA A 42 -5.02 -17.32 -13.88
CA ALA A 42 -4.09 -17.81 -14.90
C ALA A 42 -3.60 -16.71 -15.85
N ALA A 43 -4.46 -15.74 -16.19
CA ALA A 43 -4.10 -14.60 -17.04
C ALA A 43 -3.08 -13.63 -16.39
N LEU A 44 -2.84 -13.74 -15.09
CA LEU A 44 -1.91 -12.90 -14.33
C LEU A 44 -0.54 -13.55 -14.15
N ALA A 45 -0.44 -14.89 -14.31
CA ALA A 45 0.73 -15.68 -13.95
C ALA A 45 2.03 -15.24 -14.65
N GLY A 46 1.94 -14.73 -15.88
CA GLY A 46 3.10 -14.23 -16.62
C GLY A 46 3.57 -12.83 -16.23
N ARG A 47 2.78 -12.09 -15.44
CA ARG A 47 3.03 -10.69 -15.09
C ARG A 47 3.14 -10.41 -13.60
N VAL A 48 2.90 -11.41 -12.77
CA VAL A 48 2.97 -11.30 -11.31
C VAL A 48 4.01 -12.25 -10.77
N SER A 49 4.93 -11.73 -9.97
CA SER A 49 5.95 -12.51 -9.26
C SER A 49 5.83 -12.33 -7.75
N VAL A 50 6.33 -13.29 -6.97
CA VAL A 50 6.37 -13.23 -5.50
C VAL A 50 7.82 -13.27 -5.05
N LEU A 51 8.26 -12.19 -4.42
CA LEU A 51 9.59 -12.03 -3.84
C LEU A 51 9.50 -12.15 -2.30
N GLU A 52 10.19 -13.14 -1.74
CA GLU A 52 10.37 -13.23 -0.28
C GLU A 52 11.50 -12.29 0.14
N ALA A 53 11.12 -11.12 0.66
CA ALA A 53 12.07 -10.12 1.14
C ALA A 53 11.44 -9.25 2.24
N ASP A 54 12.27 -8.73 3.13
CA ASP A 54 11.85 -7.73 4.10
C ASP A 54 12.10 -6.33 3.54
N VAL A 55 11.02 -5.56 3.37
CA VAL A 55 11.06 -4.17 2.90
C VAL A 55 11.73 -3.22 3.91
N ALA A 56 11.95 -3.65 5.15
CA ALA A 56 12.69 -2.89 6.14
C ALA A 56 14.22 -2.99 5.99
N LEU A 57 14.73 -3.87 5.12
CA LEU A 57 16.15 -3.96 4.78
C LEU A 57 16.64 -2.70 4.07
N SER A 58 17.91 -2.38 4.25
CA SER A 58 18.55 -1.22 3.62
C SER A 58 19.91 -1.57 3.00
N GLY A 59 20.41 -0.70 2.12
CA GLY A 59 21.72 -0.81 1.50
C GLY A 59 21.95 -2.18 0.82
N LYS A 60 23.12 -2.77 1.06
CA LYS A 60 23.54 -4.04 0.43
C LYS A 60 22.62 -5.20 0.75
N ALA A 61 22.08 -5.26 1.99
CA ALA A 61 21.16 -6.33 2.39
C ALA A 61 19.84 -6.28 1.60
N ARG A 62 19.31 -5.08 1.34
CA ARG A 62 18.12 -4.88 0.51
C ARG A 62 18.36 -5.34 -0.94
N ILE A 63 19.50 -4.94 -1.52
CA ILE A 63 19.87 -5.34 -2.89
C ILE A 63 20.06 -6.85 -2.99
N ALA A 64 20.74 -7.47 -2.03
CA ALA A 64 20.93 -8.92 -1.98
C ALA A 64 19.60 -9.69 -1.85
N ALA A 65 18.58 -9.08 -1.24
CA ALA A 65 17.22 -9.63 -1.15
C ALA A 65 16.40 -9.43 -2.43
N GLY A 66 16.98 -8.86 -3.50
CA GLY A 66 16.30 -8.66 -4.79
C GLY A 66 15.53 -7.34 -4.93
N LEU A 67 15.58 -6.47 -3.93
CA LEU A 67 14.98 -5.13 -3.99
C LEU A 67 16.01 -4.13 -4.56
N LEU A 68 16.15 -4.10 -5.88
CA LEU A 68 17.13 -3.30 -6.60
C LEU A 68 16.74 -1.82 -6.66
N ASP A 69 17.74 -0.94 -6.91
CA ASP A 69 17.51 0.50 -7.05
C ASP A 69 16.82 0.84 -8.38
N ASP A 70 15.95 1.84 -8.37
CA ASP A 70 15.37 2.48 -9.56
C ASP A 70 14.69 1.51 -10.56
N VAL A 71 14.01 0.48 -10.04
CA VAL A 71 13.35 -0.55 -10.87
C VAL A 71 11.87 -0.25 -11.08
N TYR A 72 11.17 0.25 -10.06
CA TYR A 72 9.70 0.31 -10.05
C TYR A 72 9.17 1.70 -10.40
N ASP A 73 8.14 1.74 -11.24
CA ASP A 73 7.40 2.97 -11.57
C ASP A 73 6.41 3.34 -10.46
N HIS A 74 5.85 2.33 -9.78
CA HIS A 74 4.91 2.49 -8.68
C HIS A 74 5.25 1.57 -7.51
N VAL A 75 5.06 2.06 -6.29
CA VAL A 75 5.08 1.26 -5.06
C VAL A 75 3.77 1.48 -4.32
N ILE A 76 3.09 0.37 -4.00
CA ILE A 76 1.87 0.38 -3.18
C ILE A 76 2.17 -0.24 -1.84
N MET A 77 1.75 0.42 -0.76
CA MET A 77 1.92 -0.07 0.61
C MET A 77 0.59 -0.07 1.36
N ASN A 78 0.37 -1.15 2.10
CA ASN A 78 -0.67 -1.25 3.10
C ASN A 78 -0.05 -1.78 4.40
N PRO A 79 0.65 -0.92 5.17
CA PRO A 79 1.30 -1.34 6.41
C PRO A 79 0.31 -1.87 7.44
N PRO A 80 0.73 -2.70 8.40
CA PRO A 80 -0.13 -3.08 9.52
C PRO A 80 -0.51 -1.84 10.34
N PHE A 81 -1.76 -1.78 10.84
CA PHE A 81 -2.33 -0.57 11.44
C PHE A 81 -2.51 -0.64 12.96
N ASN A 82 -2.18 -1.74 13.61
CA ASN A 82 -2.48 -1.90 15.02
C ASN A 82 -1.34 -1.39 15.88
N ASP A 83 -1.65 -0.42 16.76
CA ASP A 83 -0.78 -0.06 17.87
C ASP A 83 -0.60 -1.24 18.84
N ARG A 84 0.52 -1.29 19.56
CA ARG A 84 0.75 -2.27 20.63
C ARG A 84 -0.36 -2.29 21.69
N VAL A 85 -1.09 -1.18 21.82
CA VAL A 85 -2.19 -1.01 22.78
C VAL A 85 -3.48 -1.71 22.32
N ASP A 86 -3.68 -1.86 20.99
CA ASP A 86 -4.88 -2.48 20.43
C ASP A 86 -4.79 -4.03 20.33
N SER A 87 -3.63 -4.63 20.60
CA SER A 87 -3.40 -6.07 20.47
C SER A 87 -3.88 -6.86 21.69
N ARG A 88 -5.18 -6.95 21.90
CA ARG A 88 -5.79 -7.91 22.85
C ARG A 88 -6.06 -9.28 22.24
N THR A 89 -5.44 -9.62 21.12
CA THR A 89 -5.66 -10.90 20.46
C THR A 89 -4.62 -11.92 20.93
N PRO A 90 -5.01 -13.10 21.47
CA PRO A 90 -4.08 -14.11 22.02
C PRO A 90 -3.23 -14.82 20.97
N ASP A 91 -3.38 -14.52 19.70
CA ASP A 91 -2.72 -15.23 18.61
C ASP A 91 -1.39 -14.55 18.28
N ALA A 92 -0.27 -15.17 18.67
CA ALA A 92 1.10 -14.67 18.49
C ALA A 92 1.43 -14.37 17.01
N LEU A 93 0.82 -15.08 16.05
CA LEU A 93 0.98 -14.82 14.62
C LEU A 93 0.30 -13.53 14.18
N LYS A 94 -0.88 -13.23 14.76
CA LYS A 94 -1.57 -11.97 14.51
C LYS A 94 -0.88 -10.79 15.21
N ALA A 95 -0.37 -10.99 16.42
CA ALA A 95 0.39 -9.96 17.15
C ALA A 95 1.66 -9.54 16.38
N GLN A 96 2.36 -10.49 15.76
CA GLN A 96 3.56 -10.23 14.96
C GLN A 96 3.25 -9.51 13.62
N ALA A 97 2.07 -9.74 13.05
CA ALA A 97 1.61 -9.06 11.83
C ALA A 97 1.09 -7.63 12.08
N HIS A 98 0.79 -7.29 13.33
CA HIS A 98 0.06 -6.08 13.69
C HIS A 98 0.85 -5.08 14.53
N ALA A 99 2.01 -5.46 15.08
CA ALA A 99 2.84 -4.52 15.83
C ALA A 99 3.59 -3.58 14.87
N MET A 100 3.24 -2.31 14.91
CA MET A 100 4.06 -1.28 14.27
C MET A 100 5.28 -1.02 15.15
N ASP A 101 6.49 -1.15 14.57
CA ASP A 101 7.70 -0.57 15.13
C ASP A 101 7.64 0.95 14.96
N ASP A 102 8.17 1.71 15.92
CA ASP A 102 8.12 3.18 15.94
C ASP A 102 8.75 3.85 14.70
N ASP A 103 9.56 3.11 13.91
CA ASP A 103 10.23 3.57 12.68
C ASP A 103 9.75 2.87 11.39
N LEU A 104 8.61 2.17 11.44
CA LEU A 104 8.12 1.37 10.31
C LEU A 104 7.92 2.20 9.04
N PHE A 105 7.22 3.33 9.14
CA PHE A 105 6.99 4.23 8.00
C PHE A 105 8.30 4.78 7.46
N GLU A 106 9.25 5.15 8.32
CA GLU A 106 10.56 5.64 7.88
C GLU A 106 11.29 4.59 7.05
N ARG A 107 11.39 3.36 7.55
CA ARG A 107 12.08 2.26 6.85
C ARG A 107 11.41 1.91 5.53
N TRP A 108 10.10 1.76 5.52
CA TRP A 108 9.35 1.38 4.33
C TRP A 108 9.37 2.46 3.25
N ILE A 109 9.14 3.72 3.62
CA ILE A 109 9.19 4.85 2.68
C ILE A 109 10.62 5.08 2.17
N LYS A 110 11.64 4.86 3.01
CA LYS A 110 13.05 4.90 2.59
C LYS A 110 13.35 3.83 1.54
N THR A 111 12.88 2.60 1.76
CA THR A 111 13.04 1.52 0.79
C THR A 111 12.28 1.82 -0.51
N ALA A 112 11.03 2.29 -0.42
CA ALA A 112 10.29 2.72 -1.61
C ALA A 112 11.07 3.78 -2.41
N GLY A 113 11.61 4.78 -1.71
CA GLY A 113 12.43 5.81 -2.35
C GLY A 113 13.70 5.26 -3.02
N ALA A 114 14.25 4.16 -2.54
CA ALA A 114 15.42 3.53 -3.16
C ALA A 114 15.04 2.71 -4.41
N ILE A 115 13.99 1.87 -4.32
CA ILE A 115 13.62 0.94 -5.39
C ILE A 115 12.81 1.58 -6.53
N MET A 116 12.20 2.74 -6.30
CA MET A 116 11.42 3.44 -7.32
C MET A 116 12.33 4.25 -8.25
N LYS A 117 11.95 4.33 -9.51
CA LYS A 117 12.55 5.25 -10.49
C LYS A 117 12.29 6.71 -10.10
N PRO A 118 13.15 7.66 -10.50
CA PRO A 118 12.82 9.08 -10.42
C PRO A 118 11.49 9.38 -11.12
N GLY A 119 10.63 10.18 -10.51
CA GLY A 119 9.27 10.44 -11.01
C GLY A 119 8.25 9.34 -10.72
N GLY A 120 8.67 8.21 -10.17
CA GLY A 120 7.76 7.13 -9.76
C GLY A 120 6.83 7.55 -8.62
N GLN A 121 5.68 6.89 -8.51
CA GLN A 121 4.64 7.22 -7.55
C GLN A 121 4.57 6.21 -6.40
N LEU A 122 4.67 6.70 -5.19
CA LEU A 122 4.30 5.98 -3.96
C LEU A 122 2.80 6.15 -3.71
N SER A 123 2.12 5.05 -3.33
CA SER A 123 0.75 5.07 -2.82
C SER A 123 0.69 4.22 -1.55
N LEU A 124 0.14 4.78 -0.48
CA LEU A 124 -0.02 4.03 0.77
C LEU A 124 -1.35 4.35 1.45
N THR A 125 -1.87 3.38 2.19
CA THR A 125 -2.98 3.58 3.11
C THR A 125 -2.45 3.57 4.54
N ALA A 126 -3.03 4.42 5.40
CA ALA A 126 -2.66 4.50 6.81
C ALA A 126 -3.84 4.97 7.68
N ARG A 127 -3.64 5.00 8.99
CA ARG A 127 -4.53 5.71 9.91
C ARG A 127 -4.22 7.23 9.87
N PRO A 128 -5.20 8.11 10.10
CA PRO A 128 -4.96 9.56 10.15
C PRO A 128 -3.88 9.98 11.16
N GLN A 129 -3.73 9.25 12.27
CA GLN A 129 -2.73 9.51 13.31
C GLN A 129 -1.29 9.42 12.80
N SER A 130 -1.05 8.63 11.73
CA SER A 130 0.30 8.45 11.15
C SER A 130 0.69 9.55 10.16
N ILE A 131 -0.13 10.57 9.92
CA ILE A 131 0.14 11.64 8.92
C ILE A 131 1.51 12.29 9.17
N ALA A 132 1.80 12.67 10.40
CA ALA A 132 3.05 13.37 10.75
C ALA A 132 4.28 12.50 10.45
N GLU A 133 4.24 11.22 10.82
CA GLU A 133 5.31 10.25 10.59
C GLU A 133 5.53 10.00 9.08
N ILE A 134 4.45 9.86 8.32
CA ILE A 134 4.51 9.65 6.87
C ILE A 134 5.14 10.87 6.18
N ILE A 135 4.71 12.09 6.53
CA ILE A 135 5.27 13.33 5.97
C ILE A 135 6.75 13.45 6.32
N ALA A 136 7.13 13.18 7.57
CA ALA A 136 8.52 13.20 8.02
C ALA A 136 9.37 12.16 7.26
N ALA A 137 8.86 10.93 7.09
CA ALA A 137 9.52 9.85 6.37
C ALA A 137 9.71 10.15 4.87
N CYS A 138 8.77 10.86 4.25
CA CYS A 138 8.90 11.33 2.87
C CYS A 138 10.10 12.27 2.72
N GLY A 139 10.31 13.19 3.66
CA GLY A 139 11.45 14.10 3.73
C GLY A 139 11.72 14.81 2.40
N ARG A 140 12.99 14.77 1.95
CA ARG A 140 13.40 15.33 0.64
C ARG A 140 13.30 14.34 -0.52
N ARG A 141 12.94 13.07 -0.26
CA ARG A 141 12.90 12.03 -1.29
C ARG A 141 11.63 12.13 -2.12
N PHE A 142 10.54 12.58 -1.51
CA PHE A 142 9.22 12.68 -2.12
C PHE A 142 8.65 14.07 -2.00
N GLY A 143 7.91 14.49 -3.01
CA GLY A 143 7.10 15.70 -3.00
C GLY A 143 5.80 15.48 -3.77
N GLY A 144 5.00 16.53 -3.93
CA GLY A 144 3.65 16.36 -4.48
C GLY A 144 2.82 15.38 -3.65
N ILE A 145 2.98 15.46 -2.31
CA ILE A 145 2.23 14.61 -1.40
C ILE A 145 0.76 15.00 -1.49
N GLU A 146 -0.09 14.03 -1.79
CA GLU A 146 -1.54 14.22 -1.76
C GLU A 146 -2.15 13.33 -0.70
N ILE A 147 -3.05 13.87 0.11
CA ILE A 147 -3.72 13.14 1.18
C ILE A 147 -5.23 13.17 0.94
N THR A 148 -5.83 11.99 0.84
CA THR A 148 -7.27 11.78 0.75
C THR A 148 -7.77 11.14 2.03
N ALA A 149 -8.70 11.78 2.72
CA ALA A 149 -9.37 11.18 3.87
C ALA A 149 -10.45 10.20 3.41
N LEU A 150 -10.49 9.00 4.02
CA LEU A 150 -11.50 7.98 3.77
C LEU A 150 -12.42 7.88 4.99
N HIS A 151 -13.68 8.24 4.79
CA HIS A 151 -14.73 8.20 5.80
C HIS A 151 -15.62 6.99 5.58
N ALA A 152 -16.00 6.31 6.67
CA ALA A 152 -17.00 5.25 6.54
C ALA A 152 -18.33 5.83 6.05
N ARG A 153 -18.78 6.94 6.67
CA ARG A 153 -20.00 7.67 6.28
C ARG A 153 -19.78 9.18 6.33
N ALA A 154 -20.63 9.91 5.63
CA ALA A 154 -20.63 11.35 5.67
C ALA A 154 -20.87 11.85 7.12
N GLY A 155 -20.10 12.85 7.54
CA GLY A 155 -20.17 13.42 8.88
C GLY A 155 -19.42 12.64 9.97
N GLU A 156 -18.89 11.45 9.69
CA GLU A 156 -18.03 10.70 10.60
C GLU A 156 -16.57 11.09 10.44
N VAL A 157 -15.74 10.80 11.46
CA VAL A 157 -14.29 11.01 11.37
C VAL A 157 -13.67 10.04 10.35
N ALA A 158 -12.57 10.46 9.72
CA ALA A 158 -11.86 9.59 8.78
C ALA A 158 -11.28 8.36 9.51
N LEU A 159 -11.52 7.18 8.96
CA LEU A 159 -10.95 5.92 9.48
C LEU A 159 -9.60 5.61 8.87
N ARG A 160 -9.36 6.07 7.64
CA ARG A 160 -8.12 5.85 6.88
C ARG A 160 -7.78 7.11 6.08
N ILE A 161 -6.54 7.15 5.66
CA ILE A 161 -6.05 8.07 4.63
C ILE A 161 -5.42 7.28 3.50
N LEU A 162 -5.57 7.77 2.29
CA LEU A 162 -4.76 7.41 1.15
C LEU A 162 -3.74 8.53 0.95
N VAL A 163 -2.46 8.17 0.92
CA VAL A 163 -1.38 9.12 0.66
C VAL A 163 -0.70 8.72 -0.63
N THR A 164 -0.54 9.67 -1.55
CA THR A 164 0.31 9.51 -2.73
C THR A 164 1.43 10.51 -2.70
N ALA A 165 2.58 10.16 -3.29
CA ALA A 165 3.75 11.03 -3.36
C ALA A 165 4.62 10.65 -4.56
N ILE A 166 5.36 11.61 -5.11
CA ILE A 166 6.20 11.42 -6.29
C ILE A 166 7.68 11.51 -5.90
N LYS A 167 8.47 10.48 -6.25
CA LYS A 167 9.92 10.48 -6.01
C LYS A 167 10.61 11.62 -6.74
N GLY A 168 11.38 12.43 -6.01
CA GLY A 168 12.15 13.55 -6.54
C GLY A 168 11.35 14.81 -6.87
N SER A 169 10.02 14.80 -6.72
CA SER A 169 9.19 16.00 -6.91
C SER A 169 9.49 17.06 -5.85
N ARG A 170 9.32 18.32 -6.23
CA ARG A 170 9.37 19.50 -5.35
C ARG A 170 8.00 20.17 -5.20
N SER A 171 6.95 19.55 -5.76
CA SER A 171 5.59 20.06 -5.65
C SER A 171 5.12 20.06 -4.20
N ARG A 172 4.24 21.00 -3.88
CA ARG A 172 3.71 21.19 -2.53
C ARG A 172 2.75 20.05 -2.16
N LEU A 173 2.54 19.86 -0.87
CA LEU A 173 1.50 18.99 -0.33
C LEU A 173 0.10 19.58 -0.63
N SER A 174 -0.84 18.71 -0.95
CA SER A 174 -2.25 19.04 -1.11
C SER A 174 -3.17 18.06 -0.39
N LEU A 175 -4.31 18.55 0.06
CA LEU A 175 -5.40 17.72 0.54
C LEU A 175 -6.42 17.56 -0.58
N ARG A 176 -6.80 16.33 -0.85
CA ARG A 176 -7.78 15.97 -1.89
C ARG A 176 -9.18 15.91 -1.29
N MET A 177 -10.18 15.91 -2.16
CA MET A 177 -11.56 15.69 -1.71
C MET A 177 -11.66 14.36 -0.95
N PRO A 178 -12.38 14.32 0.18
CA PRO A 178 -12.54 13.09 0.92
C PRO A 178 -13.37 12.06 0.15
N LEU A 179 -13.13 10.78 0.43
CA LEU A 179 -13.91 9.68 -0.11
C LEU A 179 -14.82 9.12 0.99
N VAL A 180 -16.13 9.12 0.73
CA VAL A 180 -17.14 8.51 1.61
C VAL A 180 -17.47 7.13 1.08
N MET A 181 -17.26 6.10 1.90
CA MET A 181 -17.35 4.71 1.48
C MET A 181 -18.79 4.19 1.35
N HIS A 182 -19.63 4.51 2.32
CA HIS A 182 -20.96 3.92 2.44
C HIS A 182 -22.09 4.97 2.43
N GLU A 183 -23.24 4.56 1.94
CA GLU A 183 -24.47 5.34 2.02
C GLU A 183 -24.92 5.53 3.46
N PRO A 184 -25.64 6.62 3.79
CA PRO A 184 -26.14 6.88 5.13
C PRO A 184 -27.02 5.72 5.63
N GLY A 185 -26.70 5.21 6.83
CA GLY A 185 -27.48 4.15 7.48
C GLY A 185 -27.42 2.76 6.83
N GLN A 186 -26.58 2.57 5.80
CA GLN A 186 -26.47 1.30 5.06
C GLN A 186 -25.04 0.77 5.06
N HIS A 187 -24.87 -0.51 4.67
CA HIS A 187 -23.57 -1.12 4.37
C HIS A 187 -23.22 -1.07 2.88
N ALA A 188 -24.16 -0.64 2.02
CA ALA A 188 -23.91 -0.47 0.61
C ALA A 188 -22.84 0.62 0.38
N PHE A 189 -21.99 0.43 -0.62
CA PHE A 189 -21.06 1.46 -1.05
C PHE A 189 -21.83 2.63 -1.70
N THR A 190 -21.24 3.83 -1.63
CA THR A 190 -21.72 4.94 -2.46
C THR A 190 -21.54 4.58 -3.94
N PRO A 191 -22.37 5.08 -4.87
CA PRO A 191 -22.26 4.75 -6.29
C PRO A 191 -20.85 4.93 -6.86
N PHE A 192 -20.19 6.03 -6.50
CA PHE A 192 -18.82 6.28 -6.94
C PHE A 192 -17.81 5.26 -6.40
N VAL A 193 -17.94 4.83 -5.14
CA VAL A 193 -17.05 3.79 -4.56
C VAL A 193 -17.36 2.43 -5.18
N ASP A 194 -18.62 2.14 -5.46
CA ASP A 194 -19.00 0.91 -6.16
C ASP A 194 -18.38 0.87 -7.57
N ASP A 195 -18.48 1.96 -8.33
CA ASP A 195 -17.83 2.11 -9.63
C ASP A 195 -16.30 1.96 -9.53
N LEU A 196 -15.66 2.55 -8.51
CA LEU A 196 -14.23 2.35 -8.24
C LEU A 196 -13.89 0.88 -7.99
N ASN A 197 -14.68 0.18 -7.18
CA ASN A 197 -14.48 -1.23 -6.84
C ASN A 197 -14.64 -2.13 -8.07
N ASN A 198 -15.56 -1.79 -8.96
CA ASN A 198 -15.84 -2.53 -10.20
C ASN A 198 -14.93 -2.11 -11.37
N GLY A 199 -14.06 -1.12 -11.19
CA GLY A 199 -13.16 -0.62 -12.23
C GLY A 199 -13.86 0.24 -13.31
N LEU A 200 -15.07 0.72 -13.04
CA LEU A 200 -15.86 1.58 -13.91
C LEU A 200 -15.52 3.06 -13.75
N ALA A 201 -14.87 3.42 -12.64
CA ALA A 201 -14.37 4.76 -12.38
C ALA A 201 -12.91 4.74 -11.95
N ALA A 202 -12.27 5.91 -12.06
CA ALA A 202 -10.95 6.18 -11.49
C ALA A 202 -11.06 7.32 -10.47
N TYR A 203 -10.27 7.27 -9.39
CA TYR A 203 -10.22 8.37 -8.44
C TYR A 203 -9.62 9.61 -9.14
N PRO A 204 -10.31 10.77 -9.13
CA PRO A 204 -9.83 11.97 -9.83
C PRO A 204 -8.52 12.48 -9.23
N ARG A 205 -7.59 12.82 -10.11
CA ARG A 205 -6.31 13.45 -9.78
C ARG A 205 -6.44 14.95 -9.70
#